data_915f1b896ba0b0359ca3c2936f9f9489
#
_entry.id   915f1b896ba0b0359ca3c2936f9f9489
#
_cell.length_a   1.000
_cell.length_b   1.000
_cell.length_c   1.000
_cell.angle_alpha   90.00
_cell.angle_beta   90.00
_cell.angle_gamma   90.00
#
_symmetry.space_group_name_H-M   'P 1'
#
loop_
_entity.id
_entity.type
_entity.pdbx_description
1 polymer ?
#
loop_
_entity_poly.entity_id
_entity_poly.type
_entity_poly.pdbx_seq_one_letter_code
_entity_poly.pdbx_strand_id
1 'polypeptide(L)'
;MPTELFLTIADIPVALEWSPPISRVKTPVAYQPFLSSGRAGTRLRLSTAAHLFDGGIKAFESPPIWSLYRSSNGLAFHIYNSYPNLGRTLFIPHAARDARLDFSGSDWDPFSGPTMELLLITVLGGCAGAVLHGCGIDAGGRGIVFAGESGAGKTTLSRLWSAEKGIEILSDDRVIVRRQNGGFRLYGTPWHGEACFAASGGVPLERIYFIRHGSRNHICAMPAAGVVRELLKCSFPPFWDAGGMRAALELFDALARAVPCEELFFTPERAVVDFVLSRR
;
A
#
# COMPACT_ATOMS: atom_id res chain seq x y z
N MET A 1 31.70 3.46 -5.04
CA MET A 1 30.64 2.79 -5.80
C MET A 1 29.33 3.09 -5.08
N PRO A 2 28.20 3.24 -5.77
CA PRO A 2 26.92 3.39 -5.09
C PRO A 2 26.64 2.14 -4.25
N THR A 3 26.05 2.35 -3.09
CA THR A 3 25.56 1.26 -2.25
C THR A 3 24.09 1.04 -2.61
N GLU A 4 23.64 -0.20 -2.61
CA GLU A 4 22.31 -0.57 -3.08
C GLU A 4 21.58 -1.43 -2.04
N LEU A 5 20.27 -1.28 -1.97
CA LEU A 5 19.35 -2.13 -1.22
C LEU A 5 18.19 -2.49 -2.15
N PHE A 6 17.85 -3.79 -2.22
CA PHE A 6 16.76 -4.27 -3.06
C PHE A 6 15.58 -4.70 -2.21
N LEU A 7 14.39 -4.30 -2.64
CA LEU A 7 13.11 -4.68 -2.06
C LEU A 7 12.21 -5.25 -3.16
N THR A 8 11.34 -6.19 -2.78
CA THR A 8 10.24 -6.62 -3.63
C THR A 8 8.94 -6.53 -2.83
N ILE A 9 8.05 -5.64 -3.23
CA ILE A 9 6.74 -5.44 -2.60
C ILE A 9 5.67 -5.67 -3.66
N ALA A 10 4.79 -6.63 -3.43
CA ALA A 10 3.74 -7.02 -4.37
C ALA A 10 4.28 -7.34 -5.79
N ASP A 11 5.37 -8.10 -5.89
CA ASP A 11 6.11 -8.43 -7.12
C ASP A 11 6.61 -7.19 -7.90
N ILE A 12 6.74 -6.06 -7.23
CA ILE A 12 7.35 -4.86 -7.77
C ILE A 12 8.76 -4.74 -7.17
N PRO A 13 9.81 -4.94 -7.98
CA PRO A 13 11.18 -4.78 -7.51
C PRO A 13 11.54 -3.30 -7.47
N VAL A 14 12.08 -2.86 -6.33
CA VAL A 14 12.58 -1.50 -6.09
C VAL A 14 14.02 -1.57 -5.63
N ALA A 15 14.91 -0.82 -6.30
CA ALA A 15 16.28 -0.61 -5.85
C ALA A 15 16.40 0.78 -5.22
N LEU A 16 16.90 0.86 -3.99
CA LEU A 16 17.35 2.07 -3.36
C LEU A 16 18.85 2.20 -3.63
N GLU A 17 19.28 3.30 -4.22
CA GLU A 17 20.68 3.57 -4.57
C GLU A 17 21.15 4.84 -3.84
N TRP A 18 22.31 4.80 -3.21
CA TRP A 18 22.90 5.98 -2.55
C TRP A 18 24.42 6.03 -2.67
N SER A 19 24.95 7.21 -2.46
CA SER A 19 26.38 7.48 -2.47
C SER A 19 26.73 8.46 -1.32
N PRO A 20 28.03 8.64 -1.01
CA PRO A 20 28.42 9.64 -0.03
C PRO A 20 27.77 11.01 -0.30
N PRO A 21 27.37 11.75 0.77
CA PRO A 21 27.68 11.51 2.18
C PRO A 21 26.79 10.48 2.88
N ILE A 22 25.74 9.93 2.24
CA ILE A 22 24.91 8.88 2.82
C ILE A 22 25.77 7.62 2.99
N SER A 23 26.12 7.28 4.22
CA SER A 23 26.99 6.13 4.49
C SER A 23 26.23 4.83 4.64
N ARG A 24 24.99 4.88 5.13
CA ARG A 24 24.16 3.70 5.40
C ARG A 24 22.67 4.07 5.40
N VAL A 25 21.85 3.19 4.86
CA VAL A 25 20.40 3.19 5.01
C VAL A 25 20.01 2.06 5.97
N LYS A 26 19.32 2.41 7.06
CA LYS A 26 18.84 1.43 8.05
C LYS A 26 17.49 0.90 7.61
N THR A 27 17.38 -0.41 7.42
CA THR A 27 16.10 -1.05 7.08
C THR A 27 15.27 -1.29 8.35
N PRO A 28 14.05 -0.73 8.45
CA PRO A 28 13.13 -1.02 9.55
C PRO A 28 12.74 -2.50 9.58
N VAL A 29 12.36 -3.00 10.76
CA VAL A 29 11.97 -4.41 10.96
C VAL A 29 10.84 -4.80 10.00
N ALA A 30 9.83 -3.95 9.83
CA ALA A 30 8.70 -4.21 8.93
C ALA A 30 9.09 -4.40 7.46
N TYR A 31 10.23 -3.85 7.01
CA TYR A 31 10.72 -4.00 5.65
C TYR A 31 11.65 -5.20 5.44
N GLN A 32 12.13 -5.81 6.53
CA GLN A 32 13.06 -6.95 6.43
C GLN A 32 12.49 -8.13 5.63
N PRO A 33 11.21 -8.54 5.78
CA PRO A 33 10.64 -9.62 4.97
C PRO A 33 10.60 -9.31 3.47
N PHE A 34 10.69 -8.04 3.07
CA PHE A 34 10.61 -7.58 1.68
C PHE A 34 11.99 -7.42 1.03
N LEU A 35 13.09 -7.61 1.77
CA LEU A 35 14.43 -7.59 1.20
C LEU A 35 14.59 -8.67 0.15
N SER A 36 15.22 -8.32 -0.97
CA SER A 36 15.44 -9.23 -2.09
C SER A 36 16.83 -9.06 -2.68
N SER A 37 17.27 -10.02 -3.47
CA SER A 37 18.52 -10.00 -4.24
C SER A 37 18.22 -9.85 -5.73
N GLY A 38 17.31 -8.95 -6.08
CA GLY A 38 16.70 -8.97 -7.39
C GLY A 38 17.19 -7.89 -8.36
N ARG A 39 16.61 -7.91 -9.56
CA ARG A 39 16.77 -6.86 -10.57
C ARG A 39 15.84 -5.70 -10.24
N ALA A 40 16.33 -4.46 -10.41
CA ALA A 40 15.49 -3.28 -10.24
C ALA A 40 14.48 -3.14 -11.38
N GLY A 41 13.19 -3.00 -11.02
CA GLY A 41 12.16 -2.51 -11.92
C GLY A 41 12.00 -0.99 -11.81
N THR A 42 11.98 -0.49 -10.57
CA THR A 42 11.98 0.93 -10.22
C THR A 42 13.22 1.24 -9.38
N ARG A 43 13.89 2.36 -9.68
CA ARG A 43 15.02 2.85 -8.89
C ARG A 43 14.61 4.07 -8.08
N LEU A 44 15.04 4.12 -6.84
CA LEU A 44 14.93 5.28 -5.97
C LEU A 44 16.33 5.73 -5.59
N ARG A 45 16.79 6.83 -6.20
CA ARG A 45 18.10 7.41 -5.89
C ARG A 45 17.99 8.38 -4.73
N LEU A 46 18.73 8.11 -3.68
CA LEU A 46 18.81 8.95 -2.49
C LEU A 46 19.89 9.99 -2.67
N SER A 47 19.58 11.25 -2.40
CA SER A 47 20.46 12.40 -2.56
C SER A 47 20.35 13.35 -1.38
N THR A 48 21.47 13.97 -1.01
CA THR A 48 21.53 15.07 -0.03
C THR A 48 21.70 16.43 -0.72
N ALA A 49 21.83 16.43 -2.03
CA ALA A 49 21.83 17.68 -2.79
C ALA A 49 20.42 18.24 -2.73
N ALA A 50 20.27 19.44 -2.19
CA ALA A 50 19.04 20.21 -2.30
C ALA A 50 18.83 20.60 -3.76
N HIS A 51 18.45 19.63 -4.59
CA HIS A 51 17.86 19.96 -5.86
C HIS A 51 16.50 20.53 -5.55
N LEU A 52 16.45 21.84 -5.38
CA LEU A 52 15.22 22.58 -5.34
C LEU A 52 14.45 22.13 -6.58
N PHE A 53 13.32 21.47 -6.35
CA PHE A 53 12.36 21.22 -7.40
C PHE A 53 11.88 22.60 -7.87
N ASP A 54 12.53 23.10 -8.91
CA ASP A 54 12.35 24.43 -9.43
C ASP A 54 11.22 24.37 -10.47
N GLY A 55 10.10 25.02 -10.19
CA GLY A 55 9.10 25.34 -11.19
C GLY A 55 7.85 24.46 -11.31
N GLY A 56 7.47 23.67 -10.30
CA GLY A 56 6.20 22.94 -10.31
C GLY A 56 5.01 23.79 -9.81
N ILE A 57 3.81 23.48 -10.32
CA ILE A 57 2.56 24.05 -9.82
C ILE A 57 2.03 23.14 -8.69
N LYS A 58 1.76 23.75 -7.51
CA LYS A 58 1.14 23.01 -6.41
C LYS A 58 -0.23 22.51 -6.86
N ALA A 59 -0.41 21.19 -6.87
CA ALA A 59 -1.62 20.53 -7.32
C ALA A 59 -2.49 20.03 -6.16
N PHE A 60 -1.87 19.74 -5.01
CA PHE A 60 -2.57 19.19 -3.84
C PHE A 60 -1.77 19.44 -2.56
N GLU A 61 -2.46 19.49 -1.44
CA GLU A 61 -1.85 19.59 -0.11
C GLU A 61 -2.61 18.73 0.89
N SER A 62 -1.87 17.93 1.67
CA SER A 62 -2.37 17.10 2.77
C SER A 62 -1.61 17.44 4.06
N PRO A 63 -1.89 18.61 4.67
CA PRO A 63 -1.21 18.99 5.91
C PRO A 63 -1.54 18.03 7.06
N PRO A 64 -0.60 17.75 7.95
CA PRO A 64 0.78 18.28 7.99
C PRO A 64 1.80 17.37 7.28
N ILE A 65 1.36 16.42 6.43
CA ILE A 65 2.17 15.28 6.00
C ILE A 65 2.93 15.57 4.71
N TRP A 66 2.25 15.96 3.63
CA TRP A 66 2.88 16.17 2.33
C TRP A 66 2.07 17.11 1.42
N SER A 67 2.75 17.63 0.39
CA SER A 67 2.15 18.38 -0.72
C SER A 67 2.62 17.84 -2.06
N LEU A 68 1.80 17.97 -3.09
CA LEU A 68 2.10 17.56 -4.46
C LEU A 68 2.30 18.77 -5.36
N TYR A 69 3.35 18.70 -6.15
CA TYR A 69 3.64 19.64 -7.22
C TYR A 69 3.74 18.87 -8.56
N ARG A 70 3.23 19.49 -9.61
CA ARG A 70 3.33 18.98 -10.98
C ARG A 70 4.28 19.83 -11.79
N SER A 71 5.14 19.18 -12.56
CA SER A 71 6.00 19.80 -13.56
C SER A 71 5.86 19.13 -14.92
N SER A 72 6.50 19.69 -15.94
CA SER A 72 6.59 19.07 -17.26
C SER A 72 7.32 17.72 -17.25
N ASN A 73 8.16 17.46 -16.24
CA ASN A 73 9.03 16.29 -16.18
C ASN A 73 8.54 15.20 -15.24
N GLY A 74 7.55 15.49 -14.38
CA GLY A 74 7.06 14.52 -13.39
C GLY A 74 6.34 15.15 -12.21
N LEU A 75 6.24 14.37 -11.15
CA LEU A 75 5.57 14.70 -9.90
C LEU A 75 6.60 14.88 -8.79
N ALA A 76 6.44 15.90 -7.97
CA ALA A 76 7.24 16.09 -6.77
C ALA A 76 6.34 16.10 -5.53
N PHE A 77 6.64 15.21 -4.60
CA PHE A 77 5.98 15.15 -3.30
C PHE A 77 6.91 15.77 -2.27
N HIS A 78 6.53 16.90 -1.72
CA HIS A 78 7.19 17.52 -0.57
C HIS A 78 6.65 16.88 0.70
N ILE A 79 7.49 16.14 1.41
CA ILE A 79 7.16 15.43 2.64
C ILE A 79 7.76 16.22 3.80
N TYR A 80 6.92 16.56 4.78
CA TYR A 80 7.29 17.43 5.89
C TYR A 80 7.76 16.61 7.09
N ASN A 81 8.80 17.08 7.78
CA ASN A 81 9.18 16.57 9.10
C ASN A 81 8.26 17.12 10.19
N SER A 82 7.99 18.43 10.12
CA SER A 82 6.95 19.13 10.86
C SER A 82 6.49 20.31 10.04
N TYR A 83 5.25 20.29 9.59
CA TYR A 83 4.71 21.34 8.71
C TYR A 83 4.92 22.75 9.27
N PRO A 84 5.42 23.74 8.48
CA PRO A 84 5.75 23.65 7.05
C PRO A 84 7.20 23.24 6.74
N ASN A 85 7.97 22.69 7.68
CA ASN A 85 9.38 22.38 7.49
C ASN A 85 9.57 21.16 6.58
N LEU A 86 10.07 21.39 5.36
CA LEU A 86 10.36 20.35 4.39
C LEU A 86 11.44 19.40 4.90
N GLY A 87 11.13 18.13 4.97
CA GLY A 87 12.06 17.06 5.33
C GLY A 87 12.73 16.44 4.12
N ARG A 88 11.93 16.17 3.08
CA ARG A 88 12.42 15.53 1.85
C ARG A 88 11.49 15.79 0.66
N THR A 89 12.04 15.64 -0.53
CA THR A 89 11.28 15.71 -1.79
C THR A 89 11.43 14.41 -2.55
N LEU A 90 10.31 13.70 -2.74
CA LEU A 90 10.24 12.55 -3.64
C LEU A 90 9.86 13.05 -5.03
N PHE A 91 10.77 12.95 -5.99
CA PHE A 91 10.52 13.24 -7.39
C PHE A 91 10.32 11.95 -8.18
N ILE A 92 9.19 11.83 -8.87
CA ILE A 92 8.85 10.69 -9.72
C ILE A 92 8.67 11.19 -11.16
N PRO A 93 9.55 10.84 -12.10
CA PRO A 93 9.40 11.21 -13.50
C PRO A 93 8.20 10.49 -14.12
N HIS A 94 7.67 11.01 -15.22
CA HIS A 94 6.49 10.39 -15.88
C HIS A 94 6.67 8.92 -16.25
N ALA A 95 7.91 8.47 -16.50
CA ALA A 95 8.21 7.05 -16.75
C ALA A 95 8.18 6.16 -15.48
N ALA A 96 8.09 6.75 -14.28
CA ALA A 96 8.05 6.10 -12.96
C ALA A 96 9.17 5.08 -12.67
N ARG A 97 10.25 5.07 -13.45
CA ARG A 97 11.34 4.07 -13.34
C ARG A 97 12.55 4.53 -12.54
N ASP A 98 12.87 5.82 -12.57
CA ASP A 98 14.04 6.42 -11.96
C ASP A 98 13.64 7.58 -11.04
N ALA A 99 13.02 7.25 -9.92
CA ALA A 99 12.64 8.22 -8.90
C ALA A 99 13.86 8.72 -8.12
N ARG A 100 13.74 9.91 -7.53
CA ARG A 100 14.77 10.51 -6.68
C ARG A 100 14.15 10.98 -5.36
N LEU A 101 14.88 10.77 -4.29
CA LEU A 101 14.54 11.26 -2.96
C LEU A 101 15.65 12.19 -2.46
N ASP A 102 15.34 13.48 -2.42
CA ASP A 102 16.27 14.52 -1.95
C ASP A 102 15.93 14.85 -0.49
N PHE A 103 16.91 14.75 0.40
CA PHE A 103 16.78 15.07 1.82
C PHE A 103 17.18 16.51 2.10
N SER A 104 16.38 17.24 2.88
CA SER A 104 16.67 18.62 3.28
C SER A 104 17.53 18.73 4.53
N GLY A 105 17.91 17.61 5.16
CA GLY A 105 18.67 17.55 6.40
C GLY A 105 19.56 16.33 6.50
N SER A 106 20.00 15.99 7.70
CA SER A 106 20.88 14.85 7.97
C SER A 106 20.15 13.53 8.29
N ASP A 107 18.83 13.53 8.39
CA ASP A 107 18.02 12.33 8.57
C ASP A 107 17.70 11.74 7.18
N TRP A 108 18.48 10.74 6.80
CA TRP A 108 18.43 10.12 5.46
C TRP A 108 17.64 8.82 5.47
N ASP A 109 16.49 8.82 6.14
CA ASP A 109 15.61 7.66 6.21
C ASP A 109 14.57 7.66 5.06
N PRO A 110 14.71 6.80 4.02
CA PRO A 110 13.76 6.70 2.92
C PRO A 110 12.45 6.01 3.31
N PHE A 111 12.41 5.33 4.46
CA PHE A 111 11.26 4.55 4.92
C PHE A 111 10.31 5.35 5.81
N SER A 112 10.75 6.49 6.31
CA SER A 112 9.96 7.34 7.16
C SER A 112 8.85 8.07 6.38
N GLY A 113 7.69 8.23 7.01
CA GLY A 113 6.52 8.87 6.41
C GLY A 113 6.01 8.12 5.16
N PRO A 114 5.27 8.77 4.27
CA PRO A 114 4.61 8.13 3.14
C PRO A 114 5.49 7.94 1.90
N THR A 115 6.81 8.08 2.00
CA THR A 115 7.74 8.10 0.84
C THR A 115 7.57 6.87 -0.05
N MET A 116 7.70 5.67 0.53
CA MET A 116 7.62 4.42 -0.21
C MET A 116 6.20 4.11 -0.67
N GLU A 117 5.19 4.53 0.11
CA GLU A 117 3.79 4.41 -0.27
C GLU A 117 3.46 5.22 -1.52
N LEU A 118 3.83 6.52 -1.53
CA LEU A 118 3.60 7.43 -2.66
C LEU A 118 4.31 6.93 -3.94
N LEU A 119 5.53 6.42 -3.79
CA LEU A 119 6.25 5.79 -4.90
C LEU A 119 5.47 4.58 -5.45
N LEU A 120 5.10 3.64 -4.57
CA LEU A 120 4.43 2.41 -5.01
C LEU A 120 3.01 2.65 -5.48
N ILE A 121 2.24 3.57 -4.90
CA ILE A 121 0.91 3.97 -5.41
C ILE A 121 1.05 4.48 -6.85
N THR A 122 2.07 5.31 -7.13
CA THR A 122 2.31 5.83 -8.48
C THR A 122 2.69 4.72 -9.47
N VAL A 123 3.56 3.80 -9.07
CA VAL A 123 3.98 2.65 -9.90
C VAL A 123 2.81 1.68 -10.15
N LEU A 124 1.99 1.42 -9.12
CA LEU A 124 0.83 0.53 -9.22
C LEU A 124 -0.21 1.01 -10.23
N GLY A 125 -0.35 2.32 -10.42
CA GLY A 125 -1.21 2.89 -11.47
C GLY A 125 -0.88 2.38 -12.89
N GLY A 126 0.38 2.00 -13.14
CA GLY A 126 0.82 1.37 -14.38
C GLY A 126 0.84 -0.17 -14.37
N CYS A 127 0.52 -0.81 -13.25
CA CYS A 127 0.70 -2.25 -13.03
C CYS A 127 -0.60 -2.99 -12.67
N ALA A 128 -1.76 -2.43 -12.99
CA ALA A 128 -3.08 -2.97 -12.66
C ALA A 128 -3.18 -3.40 -11.17
N GLY A 129 -2.80 -2.52 -10.28
CA GLY A 129 -2.78 -2.75 -8.84
C GLY A 129 -3.28 -1.55 -8.05
N ALA A 130 -3.69 -1.78 -6.81
CA ALA A 130 -4.11 -0.74 -5.87
C ALA A 130 -3.73 -1.10 -4.43
N VAL A 131 -3.43 -0.07 -3.65
CA VAL A 131 -3.29 -0.17 -2.18
C VAL A 131 -4.67 -0.02 -1.56
N LEU A 132 -5.05 -0.97 -0.71
CA LEU A 132 -6.30 -0.95 0.04
C LEU A 132 -6.02 -0.76 1.54
N HIS A 133 -6.84 0.03 2.21
CA HIS A 133 -6.88 0.16 3.67
C HIS A 133 -7.66 -1.03 4.23
N GLY A 134 -6.96 -2.05 4.62
CA GLY A 134 -7.55 -3.32 5.04
C GLY A 134 -6.54 -4.23 5.74
N CYS A 135 -7.07 -5.15 6.53
CA CYS A 135 -6.32 -6.30 6.98
C CYS A 135 -6.39 -7.39 5.91
N GLY A 136 -5.24 -7.93 5.50
CA GLY A 136 -5.14 -9.05 4.57
C GLY A 136 -4.62 -10.28 5.27
N ILE A 137 -5.22 -11.42 4.98
CA ILE A 137 -4.79 -12.71 5.51
C ILE A 137 -4.55 -13.71 4.39
N ASP A 138 -3.60 -14.61 4.63
CA ASP A 138 -3.45 -15.87 3.91
C ASP A 138 -4.07 -17.00 4.77
N ALA A 139 -5.16 -17.55 4.31
CA ALA A 139 -5.86 -18.65 4.95
C ALA A 139 -5.54 -19.97 4.23
N GLY A 140 -4.28 -20.41 4.28
CA GLY A 140 -3.82 -21.64 3.63
C GLY A 140 -3.84 -21.55 2.10
N GLY A 141 -3.27 -20.48 1.54
CA GLY A 141 -3.20 -20.19 0.11
C GLY A 141 -4.42 -19.45 -0.45
N ARG A 142 -5.34 -19.01 0.42
CA ARG A 142 -6.55 -18.24 0.06
C ARG A 142 -6.48 -16.85 0.67
N GLY A 143 -6.40 -15.84 -0.16
CA GLY A 143 -6.32 -14.43 0.26
C GLY A 143 -7.69 -13.86 0.63
N ILE A 144 -7.84 -13.35 1.83
CA ILE A 144 -9.05 -12.65 2.27
C ILE A 144 -8.66 -11.24 2.72
N VAL A 145 -9.43 -10.25 2.28
CA VAL A 145 -9.28 -8.85 2.71
C VAL A 145 -10.45 -8.45 3.58
N PHE A 146 -10.16 -7.86 4.73
CA PHE A 146 -11.10 -7.15 5.58
C PHE A 146 -10.87 -5.65 5.45
N ALA A 147 -11.60 -5.03 4.51
CA ALA A 147 -11.49 -3.60 4.23
C ALA A 147 -12.48 -2.79 5.08
N GLY A 148 -12.10 -1.58 5.48
CA GLY A 148 -12.98 -0.71 6.25
C GLY A 148 -12.28 0.57 6.67
N GLU A 149 -13.09 1.56 7.04
CA GLU A 149 -12.60 2.84 7.54
C GLU A 149 -11.84 2.69 8.87
N SER A 150 -11.20 3.77 9.32
CA SER A 150 -10.57 3.79 10.65
C SER A 150 -11.63 3.48 11.72
N GLY A 151 -11.27 2.65 12.70
CA GLY A 151 -12.20 2.23 13.75
C GLY A 151 -13.18 1.10 13.39
N ALA A 152 -13.21 0.62 12.14
CA ALA A 152 -14.14 -0.47 11.73
C ALA A 152 -13.82 -1.84 12.33
N GLY A 153 -12.69 -2.02 13.03
CA GLY A 153 -12.31 -3.26 13.71
C GLY A 153 -11.24 -4.11 13.01
N LYS A 154 -10.49 -3.55 12.04
CA LYS A 154 -9.41 -4.28 11.34
C LYS A 154 -8.37 -4.86 12.29
N THR A 155 -7.87 -4.07 13.24
CA THR A 155 -6.90 -4.50 14.27
C THR A 155 -7.46 -5.60 15.15
N THR A 156 -8.74 -5.54 15.50
CA THR A 156 -9.41 -6.61 16.27
C THR A 156 -9.45 -7.90 15.46
N LEU A 157 -9.86 -7.83 14.19
CA LEU A 157 -9.88 -8.98 13.30
C LEU A 157 -8.48 -9.56 13.09
N SER A 158 -7.46 -8.74 12.83
CA SER A 158 -6.10 -9.24 12.63
C SER A 158 -5.59 -10.03 13.86
N ARG A 159 -5.88 -9.55 15.06
CA ARG A 159 -5.52 -10.27 16.31
C ARG A 159 -6.30 -11.57 16.49
N LEU A 160 -7.61 -11.60 16.16
CA LEU A 160 -8.42 -12.82 16.22
C LEU A 160 -7.91 -13.88 15.24
N TRP A 161 -7.63 -13.45 14.00
CA TRP A 161 -7.13 -14.35 12.96
C TRP A 161 -5.69 -14.83 13.22
N SER A 162 -4.83 -14.02 13.82
CA SER A 162 -3.44 -14.41 14.13
C SER A 162 -3.34 -15.52 15.18
N ALA A 163 -4.39 -15.77 15.95
CA ALA A 163 -4.46 -16.86 16.92
C ALA A 163 -4.78 -18.22 16.26
N GLU A 164 -5.19 -18.24 14.98
CA GLU A 164 -5.60 -19.46 14.29
C GLU A 164 -4.42 -20.14 13.59
N LYS A 165 -4.38 -21.46 13.67
CA LYS A 165 -3.32 -22.25 13.02
C LYS A 165 -3.46 -22.22 11.50
N GLY A 166 -2.34 -22.04 10.79
CA GLY A 166 -2.30 -22.03 9.33
C GLY A 166 -2.80 -20.75 8.70
N ILE A 167 -2.95 -19.70 9.49
CA ILE A 167 -3.28 -18.35 9.03
C ILE A 167 -2.05 -17.46 9.16
N GLU A 168 -1.72 -16.73 8.10
CA GLU A 168 -0.72 -15.68 8.13
C GLU A 168 -1.39 -14.32 7.93
N ILE A 169 -1.09 -13.35 8.79
CA ILE A 169 -1.53 -11.97 8.60
C ILE A 169 -0.53 -11.27 7.69
N LEU A 170 -0.96 -10.93 6.48
CA LEU A 170 -0.12 -10.27 5.49
C LEU A 170 0.15 -8.80 5.84
N SER A 171 -0.86 -8.11 6.32
CA SER A 171 -0.78 -6.77 6.93
C SER A 171 -2.09 -6.45 7.65
N ASP A 172 -2.02 -5.64 8.71
CA ASP A 172 -3.19 -5.22 9.49
C ASP A 172 -3.72 -3.82 9.13
N ASP A 173 -3.08 -3.10 8.18
CA ASP A 173 -3.48 -1.74 7.82
C ASP A 173 -3.54 -1.52 6.30
N ARG A 174 -2.49 -1.89 5.56
CA ARG A 174 -2.40 -1.69 4.11
C ARG A 174 -2.00 -2.96 3.40
N VAL A 175 -2.80 -3.34 2.41
CA VAL A 175 -2.53 -4.46 1.52
C VAL A 175 -2.53 -4.00 0.07
N ILE A 176 -1.90 -4.76 -0.79
CA ILE A 176 -1.95 -4.50 -2.23
C ILE A 176 -2.72 -5.62 -2.92
N VAL A 177 -3.66 -5.22 -3.79
CA VAL A 177 -4.33 -6.13 -4.71
C VAL A 177 -3.85 -5.83 -6.13
N ARG A 178 -3.48 -6.88 -6.87
CA ARG A 178 -3.08 -6.76 -8.28
C ARG A 178 -3.79 -7.77 -9.16
N ARG A 179 -4.08 -7.36 -10.39
CA ARG A 179 -4.54 -8.27 -11.44
C ARG A 179 -3.32 -8.88 -12.13
N GLN A 180 -3.17 -10.20 -12.05
CA GLN A 180 -2.05 -10.93 -12.64
C GLN A 180 -2.50 -12.31 -13.12
N ASN A 181 -1.93 -12.78 -14.23
CA ASN A 181 -2.15 -14.14 -14.76
C ASN A 181 -3.63 -14.52 -14.90
N GLY A 182 -4.47 -13.57 -15.28
CA GLY A 182 -5.91 -13.79 -15.47
C GLY A 182 -6.74 -13.79 -14.17
N GLY A 183 -6.13 -13.58 -12.99
CA GLY A 183 -6.79 -13.53 -11.70
C GLY A 183 -6.38 -12.32 -10.87
N PHE A 184 -6.74 -12.34 -9.60
CA PHE A 184 -6.35 -11.32 -8.61
C PHE A 184 -5.48 -11.95 -7.53
N ARG A 185 -4.48 -11.21 -7.10
CA ARG A 185 -3.61 -11.60 -6.00
C ARG A 185 -3.60 -10.53 -4.91
N LEU A 186 -3.60 -11.00 -3.68
CA LEU A 186 -3.44 -10.22 -2.47
C LEU A 186 -2.00 -10.28 -2.01
N TYR A 187 -1.42 -9.15 -1.65
CA TYR A 187 -0.06 -9.03 -1.14
C TYR A 187 -0.02 -8.29 0.18
N GLY A 188 0.87 -8.72 1.05
CA GLY A 188 1.25 -7.97 2.22
C GLY A 188 2.11 -6.76 1.88
N THR A 189 2.22 -5.86 2.84
CA THR A 189 3.04 -4.64 2.74
C THR A 189 3.81 -4.39 4.04
N PRO A 190 4.89 -3.60 4.01
CA PRO A 190 5.58 -3.18 5.22
C PRO A 190 4.82 -2.11 6.02
N TRP A 191 3.69 -1.61 5.51
CA TRP A 191 2.90 -0.54 6.13
C TRP A 191 1.82 -1.13 7.02
N HIS A 192 2.24 -1.50 8.22
CA HIS A 192 1.38 -2.10 9.24
C HIS A 192 0.67 -1.05 10.10
N GLY A 193 -0.40 -1.47 10.77
CA GLY A 193 -1.11 -0.71 11.79
C GLY A 193 -0.57 -1.00 13.20
N GLU A 194 -1.45 -0.86 14.19
CA GLU A 194 -1.13 -1.05 15.62
C GLU A 194 -0.78 -2.50 15.99
N ALA A 195 -1.25 -3.48 15.24
CA ALA A 195 -0.94 -4.88 15.50
C ALA A 195 0.43 -5.30 14.94
N CYS A 196 1.08 -4.44 14.16
CA CYS A 196 2.43 -4.60 13.64
C CYS A 196 2.65 -5.84 12.75
N PHE A 197 1.64 -6.31 12.05
CA PHE A 197 1.76 -7.40 11.08
C PHE A 197 2.24 -6.90 9.74
N ALA A 198 3.34 -7.47 9.26
CA ALA A 198 3.91 -7.20 7.94
C ALA A 198 4.60 -8.46 7.41
N ALA A 199 4.02 -9.10 6.41
CA ALA A 199 4.58 -10.28 5.77
C ALA A 199 4.75 -10.04 4.27
N SER A 200 5.87 -10.51 3.72
CA SER A 200 6.09 -10.52 2.27
C SER A 200 5.40 -11.71 1.64
N GLY A 201 5.04 -11.57 0.42
CA GLY A 201 4.40 -12.65 -0.33
C GLY A 201 3.05 -12.26 -0.88
N GLY A 202 2.49 -13.15 -1.68
CA GLY A 202 1.21 -12.93 -2.31
C GLY A 202 0.47 -14.23 -2.55
N VAL A 203 -0.86 -14.19 -2.37
CA VAL A 203 -1.75 -15.34 -2.53
C VAL A 203 -2.89 -14.98 -3.49
N PRO A 204 -3.53 -15.96 -4.15
CA PRO A 204 -4.75 -15.71 -4.89
C PRO A 204 -5.79 -15.02 -4.00
N LEU A 205 -6.36 -13.92 -4.47
CA LEU A 205 -7.43 -13.24 -3.76
C LEU A 205 -8.73 -14.01 -3.97
N GLU A 206 -9.30 -14.49 -2.87
CA GLU A 206 -10.54 -15.25 -2.89
C GLU A 206 -11.75 -14.36 -2.59
N ARG A 207 -11.60 -13.41 -1.63
CA ARG A 207 -12.73 -12.65 -1.13
C ARG A 207 -12.34 -11.30 -0.52
N ILE A 208 -13.26 -10.34 -0.59
CA ILE A 208 -13.16 -9.05 0.08
C ILE A 208 -14.40 -8.86 0.97
N TYR A 209 -14.17 -8.59 2.24
CA TYR A 209 -15.21 -8.18 3.18
C TYR A 209 -15.07 -6.70 3.53
N PHE A 210 -16.13 -5.94 3.32
CA PHE A 210 -16.27 -4.60 3.88
C PHE A 210 -16.85 -4.73 5.29
N ILE A 211 -16.00 -4.49 6.29
CA ILE A 211 -16.36 -4.78 7.68
C ILE A 211 -17.19 -3.68 8.32
N ARG A 212 -18.16 -4.09 9.13
CA ARG A 212 -19.06 -3.22 9.89
C ARG A 212 -19.25 -3.78 11.29
N HIS A 213 -19.45 -2.92 12.27
CA HIS A 213 -19.89 -3.35 13.59
C HIS A 213 -21.29 -3.95 13.53
N GLY A 214 -21.50 -5.08 14.18
CA GLY A 214 -22.80 -5.77 14.25
C GLY A 214 -23.07 -6.34 15.63
N SER A 215 -24.33 -6.59 15.94
CA SER A 215 -24.74 -7.34 17.15
C SER A 215 -24.67 -8.86 16.98
N ARG A 216 -24.44 -9.32 15.75
CA ARG A 216 -24.24 -10.72 15.36
C ARG A 216 -23.44 -10.80 14.08
N ASN A 217 -22.81 -11.94 13.84
CA ASN A 217 -22.09 -12.20 12.59
C ASN A 217 -23.09 -12.48 11.46
N HIS A 218 -23.11 -11.66 10.43
CA HIS A 218 -23.88 -11.89 9.21
C HIS A 218 -23.24 -11.17 8.02
N ILE A 219 -23.60 -11.61 6.84
CA ILE A 219 -23.10 -11.06 5.57
C ILE A 219 -24.28 -10.52 4.76
N CYS A 220 -24.03 -9.38 4.13
CA CYS A 220 -24.95 -8.79 3.16
C CYS A 220 -24.28 -8.73 1.80
N ALA A 221 -24.96 -9.21 0.76
CA ALA A 221 -24.52 -9.08 -0.61
C ALA A 221 -24.54 -7.61 -1.05
N MET A 222 -23.61 -7.25 -1.92
CA MET A 222 -23.49 -5.89 -2.44
C MET A 222 -23.65 -5.87 -3.97
N PRO A 223 -24.34 -4.86 -4.52
CA PRO A 223 -24.33 -4.64 -5.95
C PRO A 223 -22.95 -4.13 -6.40
N ALA A 224 -22.53 -4.46 -7.64
CA ALA A 224 -21.21 -4.12 -8.16
C ALA A 224 -20.86 -2.62 -8.01
N ALA A 225 -21.80 -1.72 -8.26
CA ALA A 225 -21.59 -0.29 -8.05
C ALA A 225 -21.32 0.08 -6.58
N GLY A 226 -21.95 -0.64 -5.65
CA GLY A 226 -21.68 -0.52 -4.21
C GLY A 226 -20.26 -0.96 -3.86
N VAL A 227 -19.83 -2.09 -4.42
CA VAL A 227 -18.46 -2.61 -4.25
C VAL A 227 -17.41 -1.61 -4.74
N VAL A 228 -17.56 -1.07 -5.95
CA VAL A 228 -16.64 -0.07 -6.52
C VAL A 228 -16.56 1.16 -5.61
N ARG A 229 -17.69 1.63 -5.10
CA ARG A 229 -17.74 2.77 -4.17
C ARG A 229 -16.99 2.49 -2.87
N GLU A 230 -17.18 1.31 -2.27
CA GLU A 230 -16.47 0.94 -1.03
C GLU A 230 -14.96 0.73 -1.28
N LEU A 231 -14.58 0.10 -2.42
CA LEU A 231 -13.17 -0.01 -2.81
C LEU A 231 -12.52 1.36 -2.95
N LEU A 232 -13.19 2.34 -3.57
CA LEU A 232 -12.67 3.71 -3.68
C LEU A 232 -12.47 4.36 -2.30
N LYS A 233 -13.40 4.18 -1.37
CA LYS A 233 -13.28 4.73 -0.01
C LYS A 233 -12.15 4.10 0.79
N CYS A 234 -11.92 2.80 0.59
CA CYS A 234 -10.92 2.03 1.32
C CYS A 234 -9.61 1.87 0.50
N SER A 235 -9.31 2.73 -0.47
CA SER A 235 -8.10 2.64 -1.27
C SER A 235 -7.32 3.94 -1.30
N PHE A 236 -6.09 3.83 -1.78
CA PHE A 236 -5.19 4.97 -2.02
C PHE A 236 -4.90 5.06 -3.52
N PRO A 237 -5.88 5.48 -4.35
CA PRO A 237 -5.66 5.57 -5.78
C PRO A 237 -4.76 6.77 -6.12
N PRO A 238 -3.98 6.71 -7.21
CA PRO A 238 -3.13 7.82 -7.64
C PRO A 238 -3.96 8.96 -8.26
N PHE A 239 -4.75 9.67 -7.44
CA PHE A 239 -5.65 10.75 -7.89
C PHE A 239 -4.93 11.92 -8.59
N TRP A 240 -3.62 11.95 -8.49
CA TRP A 240 -2.77 12.92 -9.16
C TRP A 240 -2.43 12.55 -10.61
N ASP A 241 -2.74 11.34 -11.05
CA ASP A 241 -2.54 10.85 -12.41
C ASP A 241 -3.85 10.30 -13.00
N ALA A 242 -4.32 10.92 -14.08
CA ALA A 242 -5.58 10.52 -14.71
C ALA A 242 -5.54 9.10 -15.29
N GLY A 243 -4.37 8.67 -15.79
CA GLY A 243 -4.16 7.30 -16.27
C GLY A 243 -4.23 6.28 -15.14
N GLY A 244 -3.54 6.56 -14.05
CA GLY A 244 -3.55 5.74 -12.85
C GLY A 244 -4.92 5.65 -12.18
N MET A 245 -5.68 6.76 -12.14
CA MET A 245 -7.07 6.75 -11.66
C MET A 245 -7.97 5.88 -12.52
N ARG A 246 -7.84 5.97 -13.84
CA ARG A 246 -8.61 5.12 -14.76
C ARG A 246 -8.27 3.65 -14.54
N ALA A 247 -7.00 3.30 -14.46
CA ALA A 247 -6.55 1.94 -14.20
C ALA A 247 -7.06 1.40 -12.84
N ALA A 248 -7.11 2.24 -11.80
CA ALA A 248 -7.68 1.88 -10.51
C ALA A 248 -9.19 1.59 -10.60
N LEU A 249 -9.95 2.44 -11.31
CA LEU A 249 -11.40 2.22 -11.52
C LEU A 249 -11.68 0.96 -12.33
N GLU A 250 -10.90 0.69 -13.39
CA GLU A 250 -10.98 -0.54 -14.19
C GLU A 250 -10.66 -1.78 -13.35
N LEU A 251 -9.66 -1.68 -12.47
CA LEU A 251 -9.32 -2.74 -11.51
C LEU A 251 -10.49 -3.02 -10.55
N PHE A 252 -11.11 -1.96 -9.98
CA PHE A 252 -12.21 -2.10 -9.03
C PHE A 252 -13.48 -2.65 -9.68
N ASP A 253 -13.80 -2.24 -10.91
CA ASP A 253 -14.90 -2.83 -11.67
C ASP A 253 -14.65 -4.32 -11.95
N ALA A 254 -13.43 -4.67 -12.34
CA ALA A 254 -13.05 -6.07 -12.58
C ALA A 254 -13.09 -6.90 -11.29
N LEU A 255 -12.65 -6.36 -10.14
CA LEU A 255 -12.77 -6.99 -8.83
C LEU A 255 -14.23 -7.23 -8.45
N ALA A 256 -15.09 -6.22 -8.61
CA ALA A 256 -16.51 -6.32 -8.28
C ALA A 256 -17.26 -7.39 -9.09
N ARG A 257 -16.75 -7.76 -10.27
CA ARG A 257 -17.34 -8.78 -11.14
C ARG A 257 -16.77 -10.18 -10.89
N ALA A 258 -15.53 -10.29 -10.47
CA ALA A 258 -14.81 -11.57 -10.44
C ALA A 258 -14.53 -12.11 -9.05
N VAL A 259 -14.53 -11.26 -8.02
CA VAL A 259 -14.24 -11.62 -6.64
C VAL A 259 -15.48 -11.40 -5.79
N PRO A 260 -15.90 -12.36 -4.97
CA PRO A 260 -16.96 -12.15 -3.99
C PRO A 260 -16.60 -10.98 -3.06
N CYS A 261 -17.40 -9.91 -3.10
CA CYS A 261 -17.25 -8.71 -2.29
C CYS A 261 -18.55 -8.47 -1.54
N GLU A 262 -18.50 -8.50 -0.20
CA GLU A 262 -19.68 -8.52 0.65
C GLU A 262 -19.46 -7.61 1.87
N GLU A 263 -20.55 -7.11 2.49
CA GLU A 263 -20.45 -6.50 3.81
C GLU A 263 -20.48 -7.60 4.88
N LEU A 264 -19.50 -7.56 5.78
CA LEU A 264 -19.44 -8.41 6.96
C LEU A 264 -19.77 -7.58 8.20
N PHE A 265 -20.92 -7.83 8.78
CA PHE A 265 -21.25 -7.35 10.11
C PHE A 265 -20.77 -8.38 11.15
N PHE A 266 -20.02 -7.93 12.15
CA PHE A 266 -19.41 -8.86 13.10
C PHE A 266 -19.39 -8.35 14.53
N THR A 267 -19.36 -9.31 15.47
CA THR A 267 -18.99 -9.08 16.87
C THR A 267 -17.49 -9.34 17.06
N PRO A 268 -16.80 -8.57 17.94
CA PRO A 268 -15.34 -8.68 18.11
C PRO A 268 -14.95 -9.93 18.93
N GLU A 269 -15.43 -11.08 18.53
CA GLU A 269 -15.24 -12.38 19.20
C GLU A 269 -14.74 -13.43 18.21
N ARG A 270 -14.07 -14.48 18.72
CA ARG A 270 -13.55 -15.58 17.90
C ARG A 270 -14.59 -16.21 16.96
N ALA A 271 -15.87 -16.19 17.35
CA ALA A 271 -16.96 -16.70 16.53
C ALA A 271 -17.03 -16.12 15.11
N VAL A 272 -16.48 -14.91 14.86
CA VAL A 272 -16.39 -14.36 13.49
C VAL A 272 -15.44 -15.15 12.61
N VAL A 273 -14.38 -15.69 13.17
CA VAL A 273 -13.39 -16.51 12.43
C VAL A 273 -14.06 -17.80 11.95
N ASP A 274 -14.71 -18.52 12.87
CA ASP A 274 -15.45 -19.75 12.54
C ASP A 274 -16.56 -19.47 11.51
N PHE A 275 -17.25 -18.33 11.66
CA PHE A 275 -18.30 -17.90 10.74
C PHE A 275 -17.76 -17.68 9.32
N VAL A 276 -16.61 -17.00 9.17
CA VAL A 276 -15.99 -16.75 7.86
C VAL A 276 -15.41 -18.04 7.27
N LEU A 277 -14.75 -18.88 8.08
CA LEU A 277 -14.17 -20.15 7.62
C LEU A 277 -15.22 -21.16 7.15
N SER A 278 -16.43 -21.12 7.73
CA SER A 278 -17.55 -22.01 7.32
C SER A 278 -18.11 -21.68 5.93
N ARG A 279 -17.75 -20.54 5.36
CA ARG A 279 -18.20 -20.11 4.04
C ARG A 279 -17.19 -20.50 2.96
N ARG A 280 -17.38 -21.67 2.41
CA ARG A 280 -16.60 -22.21 1.30
C ARG A 280 -17.33 -22.03 -0.02
#